data_0e1307852a0b8ae55d1c61e19db3dc80
#
_entry.id   0e1307852a0b8ae55d1c61e19db3dc80
#
_cell.length_a   1.000
_cell.length_b   1.000
_cell.length_c   1.000
_cell.angle_alpha   90.00
_cell.angle_beta   90.00
_cell.angle_gamma   90.00
#
_symmetry.space_group_name_H-M   'P 1'
#
loop_
_entity.id
_entity.type
_entity.pdbx_description
1 polymer ?
#
loop_
_entity_poly.entity_id
_entity_poly.type
_entity_poly.pdbx_seq_one_letter_code
_entity_poly.pdbx_strand_id
1 'polypeptide(L)'
;RSAFDSRKPLGDAIHRKIMKTFRTYMVVGGMPQAVDAYVHGKTFAQIDFIKRNILNLYEEDLARFDSENSQRASIIFRTIPEQLENKNSHFKFSLIDKNARYQNYVNAVSFVAESMIGNECINVTKPEVALELFADRSNFKLYMGDTGLLVTQILKTQEDSDEDIYKSLIFDRLGINQGMVIENIVAQMLRAAGHDLYFHEYTYAPEGSAAEKKYEIDFMTVKKKKICPIEVKSSGYTSHKSFDYLIKKYQLKMQDRYIIYTKDLKYQDGILYLPLYMTALI
;
A
#
# COMPACT_ATOMS: atom_id res chain seq x y z
N ARG A 1 14.01 16.40 2.65
CA ARG A 1 13.87 16.87 1.26
C ARG A 1 15.23 17.08 0.58
N SER A 2 16.18 17.81 1.19
CA SER A 2 17.52 18.05 0.61
C SER A 2 18.23 16.76 0.13
N ALA A 3 18.20 15.68 0.92
CA ALA A 3 18.78 14.39 0.54
C ALA A 3 18.09 13.78 -0.69
N PHE A 4 16.75 13.86 -0.74
CA PHE A 4 15.97 13.41 -1.90
C PHE A 4 16.34 14.19 -3.18
N ASP A 5 16.35 15.53 -3.11
CA ASP A 5 16.64 16.40 -4.23
C ASP A 5 18.09 16.22 -4.74
N SER A 6 19.05 16.02 -3.82
CA SER A 6 20.46 15.77 -4.13
C SER A 6 20.79 14.30 -4.45
N ARG A 7 19.82 13.38 -4.27
CA ARG A 7 19.98 11.93 -4.44
C ARG A 7 21.12 11.34 -3.60
N LYS A 8 21.36 11.89 -2.39
CA LYS A 8 22.44 11.47 -1.49
C LYS A 8 21.89 10.80 -0.25
N PRO A 9 22.53 9.72 0.26
CA PRO A 9 22.09 9.05 1.48
C PRO A 9 22.15 9.98 2.70
N LEU A 10 21.31 9.69 3.69
CA LEU A 10 21.31 10.40 4.97
C LEU A 10 22.44 9.93 5.91
N GLY A 11 22.94 8.74 5.68
CA GLY A 11 23.86 8.04 6.56
C GLY A 11 23.16 7.15 7.61
N ASP A 12 23.81 6.06 7.98
CA ASP A 12 23.21 4.96 8.77
C ASP A 12 22.59 5.40 10.09
N ALA A 13 23.22 6.34 10.80
CA ALA A 13 22.74 6.78 12.12
C ALA A 13 21.41 7.52 12.00
N ILE A 14 21.33 8.48 11.06
CA ILE A 14 20.12 9.28 10.82
C ILE A 14 19.03 8.38 10.25
N HIS A 15 19.36 7.57 9.25
CA HIS A 15 18.41 6.64 8.64
C HIS A 15 17.77 5.72 9.68
N ARG A 16 18.57 5.05 10.54
CA ARG A 16 18.06 4.16 11.59
C ARG A 16 17.13 4.86 12.57
N LYS A 17 17.47 6.10 12.97
CA LYS A 17 16.63 6.89 13.88
C LYS A 17 15.27 7.20 13.24
N ILE A 18 15.26 7.67 11.98
CA ILE A 18 14.02 7.98 11.26
C ILE A 18 13.20 6.71 11.03
N MET A 19 13.83 5.60 10.60
CA MET A 19 13.13 4.33 10.37
C MET A 19 12.46 3.81 11.65
N LYS A 20 13.11 3.93 12.82
CA LYS A 20 12.51 3.54 14.09
C LYS A 20 11.23 4.34 14.35
N THR A 21 11.28 5.66 14.21
CA THR A 21 10.12 6.54 14.37
C THR A 21 9.03 6.24 13.33
N PHE A 22 9.43 5.98 12.10
CA PHE A 22 8.49 5.65 11.03
C PHE A 22 7.77 4.31 11.27
N ARG A 23 8.49 3.29 11.76
CA ARG A 23 7.85 2.03 12.17
C ARG A 23 6.85 2.23 13.30
N THR A 24 7.16 3.08 14.27
CA THR A 24 6.19 3.47 15.30
C THR A 24 4.95 4.11 14.66
N TYR A 25 5.14 5.01 13.70
CA TYR A 25 4.02 5.60 12.95
C TYR A 25 3.18 4.55 12.21
N MET A 26 3.79 3.57 11.56
CA MET A 26 3.05 2.49 10.89
C MET A 26 2.16 1.69 11.86
N VAL A 27 2.59 1.57 13.11
CA VAL A 27 1.85 0.83 14.15
C VAL A 27 0.77 1.70 14.80
N VAL A 28 1.09 2.94 15.15
CA VAL A 28 0.14 3.90 15.76
C VAL A 28 -0.92 4.36 14.76
N GLY A 29 -0.51 4.60 13.53
CA GLY A 29 -1.34 5.18 12.47
C GLY A 29 -1.36 6.71 12.49
N GLY A 30 -2.19 7.26 11.62
CA GLY A 30 -2.42 8.70 11.47
C GLY A 30 -3.74 9.18 12.08
N MET A 31 -4.52 8.30 12.72
CA MET A 31 -5.78 8.68 13.35
C MET A 31 -5.52 9.67 14.51
N PRO A 32 -6.14 10.88 14.52
CA PRO A 32 -5.82 11.91 15.49
C PRO A 32 -5.90 11.44 16.95
N GLN A 33 -6.92 10.66 17.30
CA GLN A 33 -7.10 10.12 18.63
C GLN A 33 -5.99 9.14 19.03
N ALA A 34 -5.52 8.31 18.10
CA ALA A 34 -4.43 7.35 18.33
C ALA A 34 -3.08 8.07 18.48
N VAL A 35 -2.84 9.09 17.64
CA VAL A 35 -1.62 9.92 17.70
C VAL A 35 -1.59 10.72 19.00
N ASP A 36 -2.70 11.32 19.40
CA ASP A 36 -2.82 12.06 20.66
C ASP A 36 -2.52 11.15 21.85
N ALA A 37 -3.11 9.96 21.89
CA ALA A 37 -2.85 8.99 22.95
C ALA A 37 -1.36 8.59 23.02
N TYR A 38 -0.72 8.39 21.85
CA TYR A 38 0.71 8.08 21.78
C TYR A 38 1.58 9.22 22.31
N VAL A 39 1.30 10.47 21.92
CA VAL A 39 2.03 11.66 22.35
C VAL A 39 1.91 11.87 23.87
N HIS A 40 0.76 11.54 24.45
CA HIS A 40 0.51 11.60 25.90
C HIS A 40 0.98 10.34 26.65
N GLY A 41 1.79 9.47 26.03
CA GLY A 41 2.46 8.36 26.70
C GLY A 41 1.56 7.18 27.05
N LYS A 42 0.42 7.02 26.36
CA LYS A 42 -0.42 5.82 26.51
C LYS A 42 0.29 4.58 26.00
N THR A 43 -0.02 3.43 26.59
CA THR A 43 0.50 2.13 26.15
C THR A 43 -0.03 1.74 24.77
N PHE A 44 0.66 0.85 24.06
CA PHE A 44 0.16 0.36 22.77
C PHE A 44 -1.19 -0.36 22.91
N ALA A 45 -1.45 -1.05 24.01
CA ALA A 45 -2.74 -1.66 24.30
C ALA A 45 -3.87 -0.61 24.38
N GLN A 46 -3.63 0.52 25.04
CA GLN A 46 -4.60 1.62 25.11
C GLN A 46 -4.82 2.27 23.73
N ILE A 47 -3.77 2.43 22.95
CA ILE A 47 -3.86 2.97 21.57
C ILE A 47 -4.62 1.99 20.67
N ASP A 48 -4.38 0.69 20.83
CA ASP A 48 -5.11 -0.33 20.08
C ASP A 48 -6.61 -0.32 20.40
N PHE A 49 -6.96 -0.18 21.67
CA PHE A 49 -8.35 -0.02 22.08
C PHE A 49 -9.03 1.15 21.39
N ILE A 50 -8.35 2.31 21.28
CA ILE A 50 -8.86 3.48 20.55
C ILE A 50 -9.07 3.12 19.07
N LYS A 51 -8.11 2.48 18.43
CA LYS A 51 -8.20 2.08 17.02
C LYS A 51 -9.30 1.06 16.76
N ARG A 52 -9.53 0.11 17.69
CA ARG A 52 -10.66 -0.83 17.63
C ARG A 52 -12.00 -0.09 17.66
N ASN A 53 -12.13 0.92 18.51
CA ASN A 53 -13.34 1.75 18.54
C ASN A 53 -13.54 2.52 17.22
N ILE A 54 -12.47 3.05 16.62
CA ILE A 54 -12.55 3.71 15.30
C ILE A 54 -13.00 2.69 14.23
N LEU A 55 -12.43 1.49 14.21
CA LEU A 55 -12.85 0.43 13.28
C LEU A 55 -14.33 0.06 13.45
N ASN A 56 -14.80 -0.04 14.69
CA ASN A 56 -16.22 -0.33 14.96
C ASN A 56 -17.14 0.80 14.46
N LEU A 57 -16.75 2.08 14.66
CA LEU A 57 -17.48 3.22 14.12
C LEU A 57 -17.53 3.21 12.60
N TYR A 58 -16.42 2.87 11.93
CA TYR A 58 -16.41 2.70 10.48
C TYR A 58 -17.34 1.59 10.01
N GLU A 59 -17.35 0.44 10.70
CA GLU A 59 -18.26 -0.65 10.39
C GLU A 59 -19.73 -0.25 10.57
N GLU A 60 -20.07 0.52 11.61
CA GLU A 60 -21.41 1.05 11.84
C GLU A 60 -21.82 2.06 10.76
N ASP A 61 -20.93 2.96 10.37
CA ASP A 61 -21.22 3.96 9.33
C ASP A 61 -21.40 3.29 7.96
N LEU A 62 -20.55 2.33 7.64
CA LEU A 62 -20.68 1.51 6.43
C LEU A 62 -22.01 0.74 6.40
N ALA A 63 -22.48 0.25 7.56
CA ALA A 63 -23.74 -0.46 7.67
C ALA A 63 -24.98 0.46 7.50
N ARG A 64 -24.84 1.76 7.70
CA ARG A 64 -25.94 2.75 7.51
C ARG A 64 -26.06 3.30 6.10
N PHE A 65 -25.01 3.15 5.30
CA PHE A 65 -24.90 3.83 4.00
C PHE A 65 -25.98 3.44 2.99
N ASP A 66 -26.41 2.18 2.96
CA ASP A 66 -27.41 1.71 2.01
C ASP A 66 -28.07 0.43 2.53
N SER A 67 -29.39 0.44 2.69
CA SER A 67 -30.15 -0.68 3.22
C SER A 67 -30.01 -1.96 2.38
N GLU A 68 -29.78 -1.86 1.08
CA GLU A 68 -29.54 -3.02 0.20
C GLU A 68 -28.07 -3.37 0.02
N ASN A 69 -27.16 -2.38 0.09
CA ASN A 69 -25.72 -2.54 -0.14
C ASN A 69 -24.85 -2.39 1.13
N SER A 70 -25.43 -2.03 2.28
CA SER A 70 -24.72 -1.76 3.53
C SER A 70 -23.85 -2.93 3.98
N GLN A 71 -24.35 -4.14 3.84
CA GLN A 71 -23.57 -5.35 4.17
C GLN A 71 -22.37 -5.51 3.22
N ARG A 72 -22.50 -5.12 1.94
CA ARG A 72 -21.42 -5.26 0.95
C ARG A 72 -20.24 -4.37 1.26
N ALA A 73 -20.46 -3.10 1.63
CA ALA A 73 -19.39 -2.17 2.01
C ALA A 73 -18.66 -2.62 3.27
N SER A 74 -19.41 -3.06 4.31
CA SER A 74 -18.81 -3.63 5.52
C SER A 74 -18.01 -4.90 5.24
N ILE A 75 -18.50 -5.78 4.37
CA ILE A 75 -17.78 -7.01 3.99
C ILE A 75 -16.50 -6.67 3.24
N ILE A 76 -16.56 -5.75 2.24
CA ILE A 76 -15.37 -5.28 1.52
C ILE A 76 -14.33 -4.76 2.52
N PHE A 77 -14.72 -3.88 3.42
CA PHE A 77 -13.82 -3.30 4.41
C PHE A 77 -13.16 -4.37 5.30
N ARG A 78 -13.95 -5.33 5.79
CA ARG A 78 -13.44 -6.42 6.64
C ARG A 78 -12.49 -7.36 5.92
N THR A 79 -12.64 -7.53 4.61
CA THR A 79 -11.79 -8.43 3.81
C THR A 79 -10.48 -7.79 3.35
N ILE A 80 -10.28 -6.48 3.53
CA ILE A 80 -9.04 -5.81 3.11
C ILE A 80 -7.77 -6.54 3.59
N PRO A 81 -7.60 -6.92 4.87
CA PRO A 81 -6.39 -7.61 5.31
C PRO A 81 -6.17 -8.95 4.60
N GLU A 82 -7.22 -9.74 4.41
CA GLU A 82 -7.15 -11.04 3.72
C GLU A 82 -6.78 -10.87 2.24
N GLN A 83 -7.35 -9.85 1.57
CA GLN A 83 -7.03 -9.52 0.18
C GLN A 83 -5.54 -9.17 0.02
N LEU A 84 -4.99 -8.39 0.95
CA LEU A 84 -3.59 -7.97 0.92
C LEU A 84 -2.64 -9.11 1.30
N GLU A 85 -3.02 -10.00 2.23
CA GLU A 85 -2.21 -11.14 2.65
C GLU A 85 -2.01 -12.16 1.53
N ASN A 86 -3.05 -12.43 0.77
CA ASN A 86 -3.04 -13.43 -0.30
C ASN A 86 -2.14 -13.06 -1.49
N LYS A 87 -1.43 -11.93 -1.45
CA LYS A 87 -0.57 -11.43 -2.55
C LYS A 87 -1.28 -11.49 -3.91
N ASN A 88 -2.58 -11.31 -3.89
CA ASN A 88 -3.35 -11.27 -5.12
C ASN A 88 -2.99 -10.01 -5.88
N SER A 89 -2.78 -10.16 -7.16
CA SER A 89 -2.53 -9.04 -8.04
C SER A 89 -3.73 -8.06 -8.15
N HIS A 90 -4.92 -8.47 -7.68
CA HIS A 90 -6.14 -7.66 -7.68
C HIS A 90 -7.13 -8.15 -6.62
N PHE A 91 -8.12 -7.33 -6.31
CA PHE A 91 -9.20 -7.64 -5.36
C PHE A 91 -10.05 -8.81 -5.88
N LYS A 92 -10.16 -9.87 -5.09
CA LYS A 92 -10.93 -11.09 -5.44
C LYS A 92 -12.27 -11.12 -4.74
N PHE A 93 -13.34 -10.87 -5.47
CA PHE A 93 -14.70 -10.98 -4.96
C PHE A 93 -15.07 -12.40 -4.54
N SER A 94 -14.41 -13.42 -5.11
CA SER A 94 -14.61 -14.83 -4.71
C SER A 94 -14.20 -15.14 -3.26
N LEU A 95 -13.40 -14.28 -2.60
CA LEU A 95 -13.11 -14.38 -1.17
C LEU A 95 -14.30 -13.89 -0.32
N ILE A 96 -15.17 -13.04 -0.87
CA ILE A 96 -16.40 -12.62 -0.21
C ILE A 96 -17.48 -13.67 -0.38
N ASP A 97 -17.77 -14.07 -1.62
CA ASP A 97 -18.74 -15.08 -2.00
C ASP A 97 -18.35 -15.68 -3.36
N LYS A 98 -18.55 -16.99 -3.53
CA LYS A 98 -18.20 -17.71 -4.78
C LYS A 98 -18.88 -17.13 -6.03
N ASN A 99 -20.06 -16.53 -5.87
CA ASN A 99 -20.83 -15.92 -6.94
C ASN A 99 -20.68 -14.40 -7.00
N ALA A 100 -19.89 -13.80 -6.11
CA ALA A 100 -19.68 -12.36 -6.08
C ALA A 100 -18.95 -11.88 -7.34
N ARG A 101 -19.47 -10.81 -7.96
CA ARG A 101 -18.89 -10.17 -9.14
C ARG A 101 -18.78 -8.67 -8.91
N TYR A 102 -17.79 -8.04 -9.52
CA TYR A 102 -17.54 -6.60 -9.43
C TYR A 102 -18.83 -5.76 -9.62
N GLN A 103 -19.61 -6.07 -10.66
CA GLN A 103 -20.83 -5.33 -10.99
C GLN A 103 -21.83 -5.22 -9.83
N ASN A 104 -21.86 -6.22 -8.94
CA ASN A 104 -22.75 -6.23 -7.77
C ASN A 104 -22.20 -5.44 -6.59
N TYR A 105 -20.92 -5.07 -6.61
CA TYR A 105 -20.21 -4.43 -5.51
C TYR A 105 -19.65 -3.05 -5.87
N VAL A 106 -19.78 -2.59 -7.12
CA VAL A 106 -19.19 -1.35 -7.60
C VAL A 106 -19.52 -0.15 -6.71
N ASN A 107 -20.79 0.03 -6.33
CA ASN A 107 -21.21 1.13 -5.45
C ASN A 107 -20.59 1.03 -4.06
N ALA A 108 -20.47 -0.19 -3.53
CA ALA A 108 -19.87 -0.43 -2.22
C ALA A 108 -18.34 -0.17 -2.24
N VAL A 109 -17.64 -0.56 -3.33
CA VAL A 109 -16.22 -0.25 -3.54
C VAL A 109 -16.02 1.26 -3.63
N SER A 110 -16.81 1.94 -4.49
CA SER A 110 -16.75 3.40 -4.64
C SER A 110 -16.97 4.12 -3.31
N PHE A 111 -17.96 3.68 -2.53
CA PHE A 111 -18.23 4.26 -1.23
C PHE A 111 -17.05 4.13 -0.25
N VAL A 112 -16.44 2.94 -0.14
CA VAL A 112 -15.28 2.72 0.71
C VAL A 112 -14.08 3.59 0.26
N ALA A 113 -13.90 3.78 -1.04
CA ALA A 113 -12.84 4.61 -1.60
C ALA A 113 -13.11 6.12 -1.42
N GLU A 114 -14.32 6.58 -1.72
CA GLU A 114 -14.73 8.01 -1.62
C GLU A 114 -14.75 8.51 -0.16
N SER A 115 -15.13 7.64 0.79
CA SER A 115 -15.06 7.95 2.22
C SER A 115 -13.64 7.92 2.79
N MET A 116 -12.62 7.64 1.98
CA MET A 116 -11.20 7.53 2.36
C MET A 116 -10.91 6.45 3.44
N ILE A 117 -11.86 5.55 3.66
CA ILE A 117 -11.69 4.39 4.54
C ILE A 117 -10.77 3.36 3.87
N GLY A 118 -10.85 3.26 2.53
CA GLY A 118 -9.96 2.49 1.69
C GLY A 118 -9.35 3.33 0.56
N ASN A 119 -8.16 2.94 0.11
CA ASN A 119 -7.48 3.53 -1.04
C ASN A 119 -7.52 2.56 -2.20
N GLU A 120 -8.33 2.84 -3.21
CA GLU A 120 -8.40 2.05 -4.43
C GLU A 120 -7.17 2.33 -5.30
N CYS A 121 -6.51 1.26 -5.78
CA CYS A 121 -5.41 1.32 -6.72
C CYS A 121 -5.82 0.55 -7.98
N ILE A 122 -5.95 1.26 -9.10
CA ILE A 122 -6.61 0.73 -10.32
C ILE A 122 -5.54 0.22 -11.30
N ASN A 123 -5.79 -0.95 -11.90
CA ASN A 123 -4.93 -1.44 -12.97
C ASN A 123 -5.05 -0.56 -14.21
N VAL A 124 -3.91 -0.23 -14.82
CA VAL A 124 -3.89 0.41 -16.13
C VAL A 124 -3.53 -0.61 -17.20
N THR A 125 -4.32 -0.68 -18.25
CA THR A 125 -4.11 -1.62 -19.36
C THR A 125 -2.90 -1.24 -20.23
N LYS A 126 -2.52 0.05 -20.21
CA LYS A 126 -1.34 0.59 -20.89
C LYS A 126 -0.62 1.61 -20.01
N PRO A 127 0.71 1.55 -19.90
CA PRO A 127 1.50 2.50 -19.13
C PRO A 127 1.76 3.78 -19.94
N GLU A 128 0.73 4.56 -20.23
CA GLU A 128 0.80 5.84 -20.94
C GLU A 128 0.57 7.01 -19.99
N VAL A 129 1.01 8.22 -20.37
CA VAL A 129 0.98 9.41 -19.48
C VAL A 129 -0.43 9.76 -18.98
N ALA A 130 -1.45 9.49 -19.77
CA ALA A 130 -2.84 9.66 -19.36
C ALA A 130 -3.38 8.37 -18.71
N LEU A 131 -2.84 7.96 -17.56
CA LEU A 131 -3.15 6.69 -16.88
C LEU A 131 -4.65 6.46 -16.73
N GLU A 132 -5.40 7.49 -16.38
CA GLU A 132 -6.86 7.42 -16.19
C GLU A 132 -7.61 6.93 -17.45
N LEU A 133 -7.14 7.27 -18.65
CA LEU A 133 -7.78 6.82 -19.90
C LEU A 133 -7.64 5.31 -20.13
N PHE A 134 -6.68 4.68 -19.47
CA PHE A 134 -6.38 3.25 -19.58
C PHE A 134 -6.73 2.49 -18.31
N ALA A 135 -7.47 3.11 -17.39
CA ALA A 135 -7.86 2.51 -16.12
C ALA A 135 -8.91 1.40 -16.35
N ASP A 136 -8.59 0.20 -15.88
CA ASP A 136 -9.54 -0.92 -15.77
C ASP A 136 -10.10 -0.97 -14.35
N ARG A 137 -11.22 -0.30 -14.12
CA ARG A 137 -11.86 -0.20 -12.82
C ARG A 137 -12.38 -1.53 -12.26
N SER A 138 -12.51 -2.56 -13.10
CA SER A 138 -12.87 -3.90 -12.64
C SER A 138 -11.69 -4.70 -12.09
N ASN A 139 -10.46 -4.23 -12.35
CA ASN A 139 -9.22 -4.80 -11.88
C ASN A 139 -8.49 -3.79 -10.98
N PHE A 140 -8.65 -3.93 -9.68
CA PHE A 140 -8.11 -2.99 -8.69
C PHE A 140 -7.58 -3.74 -7.47
N LYS A 141 -6.73 -3.06 -6.68
CA LYS A 141 -6.36 -3.40 -5.32
C LYS A 141 -7.03 -2.42 -4.36
N LEU A 142 -7.31 -2.85 -3.14
CA LEU A 142 -7.86 -2.00 -2.11
C LEU A 142 -6.98 -2.03 -0.88
N TYR A 143 -6.36 -0.91 -0.57
CA TYR A 143 -5.55 -0.69 0.61
C TYR A 143 -6.37 -0.06 1.73
N MET A 144 -6.03 -0.32 2.98
CA MET A 144 -6.62 0.39 4.12
C MET A 144 -6.21 1.87 4.09
N GLY A 145 -7.14 2.77 4.37
CA GLY A 145 -6.89 4.21 4.40
C GLY A 145 -5.84 4.62 5.44
N ASP A 146 -5.77 3.88 6.55
CA ASP A 146 -4.74 4.07 7.60
C ASP A 146 -4.05 2.75 7.95
N THR A 147 -2.72 2.75 7.91
CA THR A 147 -1.92 1.53 8.15
C THR A 147 -1.97 1.10 9.62
N GLY A 148 -2.11 2.02 10.57
CA GLY A 148 -2.30 1.66 11.98
C GLY A 148 -3.62 0.93 12.21
N LEU A 149 -4.69 1.33 11.52
CA LEU A 149 -5.98 0.60 11.54
C LEU A 149 -5.85 -0.77 10.89
N LEU A 150 -5.10 -0.90 9.76
CA LEU A 150 -4.81 -2.20 9.16
C LEU A 150 -4.13 -3.14 10.15
N VAL A 151 -3.09 -2.67 10.85
CA VAL A 151 -2.37 -3.46 11.86
C VAL A 151 -3.32 -3.92 12.96
N THR A 152 -4.18 -3.04 13.47
CA THR A 152 -5.19 -3.40 14.48
C THR A 152 -6.19 -4.44 13.95
N GLN A 153 -6.63 -4.30 12.70
CA GLN A 153 -7.59 -5.24 12.09
C GLN A 153 -6.97 -6.63 11.90
N ILE A 154 -5.69 -6.71 11.53
CA ILE A 154 -4.94 -7.98 11.44
C ILE A 154 -4.86 -8.66 12.81
N LEU A 155 -4.62 -7.88 13.86
CA LEU A 155 -4.47 -8.37 15.23
C LEU A 155 -5.81 -8.58 15.97
N LYS A 156 -6.95 -8.26 15.35
CA LYS A 156 -8.29 -8.30 15.99
C LYS A 156 -8.66 -9.68 16.55
N THR A 157 -8.11 -10.75 16.00
CA THR A 157 -8.36 -12.14 16.43
C THR A 157 -7.51 -12.58 17.62
N GLN A 158 -6.53 -11.78 18.03
CA GLN A 158 -5.71 -12.08 19.20
C GLN A 158 -6.33 -11.40 20.43
N GLU A 159 -6.78 -12.22 21.41
CA GLU A 159 -7.47 -11.74 22.61
C GLU A 159 -6.60 -10.87 23.50
N ASP A 160 -5.29 -11.06 23.45
CA ASP A 160 -4.30 -10.23 24.11
C ASP A 160 -3.59 -9.34 23.11
N SER A 161 -3.96 -8.06 23.06
CA SER A 161 -3.13 -7.03 22.43
C SER A 161 -1.89 -6.78 23.31
N ASP A 162 -1.02 -7.77 23.36
CA ASP A 162 0.18 -7.73 24.16
C ASP A 162 1.07 -6.59 23.65
N GLU A 163 1.47 -5.70 24.55
CA GLU A 163 2.39 -4.59 24.21
C GLU A 163 3.65 -5.14 23.50
N ASP A 164 4.01 -6.38 23.79
CA ASP A 164 5.12 -7.10 23.16
C ASP A 164 4.88 -7.42 21.68
N ILE A 165 3.62 -7.64 21.25
CA ILE A 165 3.28 -7.83 19.83
C ILE A 165 3.58 -6.52 19.06
N TYR A 166 3.12 -5.38 19.57
CA TYR A 166 3.38 -4.08 18.94
C TYR A 166 4.86 -3.72 18.93
N LYS A 167 5.58 -4.00 20.04
CA LYS A 167 7.03 -3.84 20.11
C LYS A 167 7.73 -4.74 19.08
N SER A 168 7.26 -5.98 18.93
CA SER A 168 7.83 -6.92 17.95
C SER A 168 7.62 -6.46 16.51
N LEU A 169 6.47 -5.83 16.20
CA LEU A 169 6.22 -5.18 14.90
C LEU A 169 7.20 -4.02 14.63
N ILE A 170 7.40 -3.16 15.62
CA ILE A 170 8.34 -2.04 15.52
C ILE A 170 9.77 -2.53 15.30
N PHE A 171 10.15 -3.67 15.90
CA PHE A 171 11.49 -4.24 15.81
C PHE A 171 11.65 -5.30 14.72
N ASP A 172 10.66 -5.47 13.84
CA ASP A 172 10.76 -6.40 12.69
C ASP A 172 10.84 -7.89 13.10
N ARG A 173 10.22 -8.28 14.20
CA ARG A 173 10.33 -9.60 14.82
C ARG A 173 9.05 -10.46 14.72
N LEU A 174 7.95 -9.91 14.23
CA LEU A 174 6.71 -10.63 14.03
C LEU A 174 6.62 -11.20 12.61
N GLY A 175 6.19 -12.48 12.52
CA GLY A 175 5.95 -13.18 11.27
C GLY A 175 4.71 -12.72 10.48
N ILE A 176 4.19 -11.51 10.74
CA ILE A 176 3.15 -10.90 9.90
C ILE A 176 3.77 -10.62 8.53
N ASN A 177 2.99 -10.84 7.48
CA ASN A 177 3.40 -10.52 6.12
C ASN A 177 3.74 -9.03 5.99
N GLN A 178 5.00 -8.69 6.29
CA GLN A 178 5.49 -7.31 6.25
C GLN A 178 5.27 -6.66 4.89
N GLY A 179 5.28 -7.45 3.82
CA GLY A 179 5.06 -6.96 2.47
C GLY A 179 3.75 -6.19 2.34
N MET A 180 2.64 -6.72 2.89
CA MET A 180 1.34 -6.06 2.78
C MET A 180 1.25 -4.77 3.59
N VAL A 181 1.84 -4.73 4.80
CA VAL A 181 1.87 -3.52 5.64
C VAL A 181 2.73 -2.43 5.00
N ILE A 182 3.87 -2.82 4.41
CA ILE A 182 4.77 -1.91 3.69
C ILE A 182 4.11 -1.38 2.41
N GLU A 183 3.43 -2.22 1.67
CA GLU A 183 2.72 -1.80 0.45
C GLU A 183 1.54 -0.87 0.80
N ASN A 184 0.81 -1.17 1.88
CA ASN A 184 -0.27 -0.32 2.37
C ASN A 184 0.20 1.06 2.80
N ILE A 185 1.31 1.18 3.56
CA ILE A 185 1.82 2.49 3.96
C ILE A 185 2.32 3.30 2.76
N VAL A 186 2.87 2.64 1.73
CA VAL A 186 3.27 3.30 0.49
C VAL A 186 2.04 3.84 -0.24
N ALA A 187 0.97 3.05 -0.38
CA ALA A 187 -0.31 3.49 -0.95
C ALA A 187 -0.88 4.70 -0.18
N GLN A 188 -0.94 4.61 1.15
CA GLN A 188 -1.39 5.70 2.02
C GLN A 188 -0.57 6.98 1.81
N MET A 189 0.77 6.89 1.76
CA MET A 189 1.65 8.05 1.60
C MET A 189 1.55 8.66 0.20
N LEU A 190 1.43 7.86 -0.86
CA LEU A 190 1.22 8.34 -2.22
C LEU A 190 -0.13 9.07 -2.32
N ARG A 191 -1.19 8.50 -1.74
CA ARG A 191 -2.50 9.15 -1.71
C ARG A 191 -2.48 10.46 -0.94
N ALA A 192 -1.83 10.49 0.22
CA ALA A 192 -1.64 11.71 1.02
C ALA A 192 -0.80 12.79 0.30
N ALA A 193 0.10 12.40 -0.60
CA ALA A 193 0.86 13.30 -1.46
C ALA A 193 0.05 13.81 -2.67
N GLY A 194 -1.21 13.38 -2.83
CA GLY A 194 -2.11 13.84 -3.89
C GLY A 194 -2.09 13.00 -5.16
N HIS A 195 -1.48 11.82 -5.13
CA HIS A 195 -1.48 10.91 -6.26
C HIS A 195 -2.74 10.04 -6.28
N ASP A 196 -3.34 9.88 -7.46
CA ASP A 196 -4.21 8.74 -7.72
C ASP A 196 -3.34 7.48 -7.84
N LEU A 197 -3.88 6.37 -7.34
CA LEU A 197 -3.11 5.13 -7.28
C LEU A 197 -3.42 4.26 -8.50
N TYR A 198 -2.39 3.95 -9.26
CA TYR A 198 -2.44 3.03 -10.38
C TYR A 198 -1.35 1.97 -10.24
N PHE A 199 -1.62 0.76 -10.72
CA PHE A 199 -0.65 -0.30 -10.89
C PHE A 199 -0.72 -0.85 -12.33
N HIS A 200 0.23 -1.68 -12.72
CA HIS A 200 0.22 -2.26 -14.05
C HIS A 200 0.63 -3.72 -14.05
N GLU A 201 -0.28 -4.56 -14.51
CA GLU A 201 -0.01 -5.97 -14.80
C GLU A 201 0.26 -6.18 -16.28
N TYR A 202 1.29 -6.95 -16.58
CA TYR A 202 1.60 -7.29 -17.96
C TYR A 202 2.27 -8.66 -18.06
N THR A 203 2.20 -9.27 -19.24
CA THR A 203 2.94 -10.49 -19.58
C THR A 203 4.16 -10.16 -20.41
N TYR A 204 5.23 -10.89 -20.23
CA TYR A 204 6.45 -10.78 -21.03
C TYR A 204 7.16 -12.13 -21.12
N ALA A 205 7.65 -12.48 -22.31
CA ALA A 205 8.52 -13.62 -22.53
C ALA A 205 9.98 -13.13 -22.60
N PRO A 206 10.81 -13.38 -21.58
CA PRO A 206 12.23 -13.05 -21.66
C PRO A 206 12.91 -13.83 -22.78
N GLU A 207 13.96 -13.26 -23.35
CA GLU A 207 14.77 -13.93 -24.39
C GLU A 207 15.22 -15.31 -23.91
N GLY A 208 15.00 -16.32 -24.75
CA GLY A 208 15.28 -17.72 -24.42
C GLY A 208 14.18 -18.45 -23.63
N SER A 209 13.05 -17.80 -23.33
CA SER A 209 11.89 -18.44 -22.71
C SER A 209 10.75 -18.58 -23.73
N ALA A 210 10.24 -19.81 -23.90
CA ALA A 210 9.07 -20.05 -24.74
C ALA A 210 7.75 -19.65 -24.08
N ALA A 211 7.73 -19.40 -22.76
CA ALA A 211 6.54 -19.09 -21.98
C ALA A 211 6.51 -17.64 -21.52
N GLU A 212 5.38 -16.97 -21.76
CA GLU A 212 5.09 -15.68 -21.13
C GLU A 212 4.91 -15.84 -19.62
N LYS A 213 5.47 -14.88 -18.85
CA LYS A 213 5.29 -14.76 -17.42
C LYS A 213 4.57 -13.47 -17.09
N LYS A 214 3.76 -13.51 -16.05
CA LYS A 214 3.08 -12.33 -15.51
C LYS A 214 4.04 -11.54 -14.65
N TYR A 215 4.06 -10.23 -14.84
CA TYR A 215 4.81 -9.23 -14.08
C TYR A 215 3.86 -8.13 -13.62
N GLU A 216 4.24 -7.44 -12.57
CA GLU A 216 3.49 -6.34 -12.01
C GLU A 216 4.44 -5.19 -11.66
N ILE A 217 3.96 -3.97 -11.78
CA ILE A 217 4.52 -2.75 -11.20
C ILE A 217 3.56 -2.32 -10.11
N ASP A 218 4.02 -2.25 -8.86
CA ASP A 218 3.17 -2.05 -7.68
C ASP A 218 2.41 -0.73 -7.72
N PHE A 219 3.09 0.37 -8.14
CA PHE A 219 2.45 1.66 -8.36
C PHE A 219 3.01 2.38 -9.58
N MET A 220 2.19 3.24 -10.18
CA MET A 220 2.59 4.13 -11.26
C MET A 220 2.13 5.55 -10.99
N THR A 221 3.03 6.51 -11.24
CA THR A 221 2.72 7.94 -11.23
C THR A 221 3.23 8.60 -12.51
N VAL A 222 2.88 9.86 -12.72
CA VAL A 222 3.34 10.65 -13.86
C VAL A 222 4.06 11.90 -13.36
N LYS A 223 5.27 12.13 -13.85
CA LYS A 223 6.07 13.31 -13.53
C LYS A 223 6.67 13.90 -14.81
N LYS A 224 6.52 15.21 -15.03
CA LYS A 224 7.03 15.89 -16.23
C LYS A 224 6.62 15.20 -17.55
N LYS A 225 5.36 14.79 -17.66
CA LYS A 225 4.80 14.07 -18.83
C LYS A 225 5.52 12.75 -19.14
N LYS A 226 6.03 12.05 -18.15
CA LYS A 226 6.65 10.73 -18.27
C LYS A 226 6.18 9.81 -17.15
N ILE A 227 6.12 8.54 -17.46
CA ILE A 227 5.77 7.49 -16.49
C ILE A 227 6.89 7.34 -15.46
N CYS A 228 6.51 7.22 -14.20
CA CYS A 228 7.39 6.90 -13.08
C CYS A 228 6.85 5.63 -12.40
N PRO A 229 7.41 4.47 -12.73
CA PRO A 229 7.04 3.21 -12.07
C PRO A 229 7.68 3.15 -10.68
N ILE A 230 6.95 2.54 -9.75
CA ILE A 230 7.33 2.39 -8.37
C ILE A 230 7.16 0.91 -7.99
N GLU A 231 8.23 0.30 -7.47
CA GLU A 231 8.19 -1.01 -6.84
C GLU A 231 8.45 -0.91 -5.35
N VAL A 232 7.77 -1.74 -4.58
CA VAL A 232 7.90 -1.83 -3.13
C VAL A 232 8.61 -3.13 -2.76
N LYS A 233 9.72 -3.04 -2.05
CA LYS A 233 10.54 -4.21 -1.68
C LYS A 233 10.74 -4.29 -0.18
N SER A 234 10.19 -5.31 0.46
CA SER A 234 10.52 -5.67 1.85
C SER A 234 11.87 -6.41 1.94
N SER A 235 12.25 -7.14 0.86
CA SER A 235 13.50 -7.89 0.72
C SER A 235 13.86 -8.02 -0.76
N GLY A 236 15.03 -8.61 -1.08
CA GLY A 236 15.41 -8.88 -2.48
C GLY A 236 15.64 -7.64 -3.33
N TYR A 237 16.21 -6.58 -2.79
CA TYR A 237 16.34 -5.25 -3.38
C TYR A 237 17.13 -5.16 -4.68
N THR A 238 17.92 -6.18 -5.02
CA THR A 238 18.79 -6.19 -6.21
C THR A 238 18.06 -6.61 -7.49
N SER A 239 16.87 -7.20 -7.38
CA SER A 239 16.09 -7.64 -8.53
C SER A 239 15.07 -6.57 -8.94
N HIS A 240 15.19 -6.07 -10.17
CA HIS A 240 14.29 -5.08 -10.78
C HIS A 240 13.85 -5.50 -12.20
N LYS A 241 13.71 -6.83 -12.41
CA LYS A 241 13.35 -7.42 -13.70
C LYS A 241 12.04 -6.87 -14.28
N SER A 242 11.07 -6.57 -13.41
CA SER A 242 9.80 -5.95 -13.83
C SER A 242 10.01 -4.59 -14.49
N PHE A 243 10.91 -3.74 -14.00
CA PHE A 243 11.23 -2.49 -14.70
C PHE A 243 11.89 -2.72 -16.06
N ASP A 244 12.86 -3.63 -16.12
CA ASP A 244 13.60 -3.91 -17.35
C ASP A 244 12.68 -4.47 -18.43
N TYR A 245 11.78 -5.38 -18.06
CA TYR A 245 10.83 -5.97 -18.98
C TYR A 245 9.71 -4.99 -19.38
N LEU A 246 9.27 -4.12 -18.46
CA LEU A 246 8.35 -3.03 -18.79
C LEU A 246 8.93 -2.11 -19.87
N ILE A 247 10.20 -1.67 -19.69
CA ILE A 247 10.89 -0.81 -20.65
C ILE A 247 11.00 -1.51 -22.01
N LYS A 248 11.43 -2.78 -22.03
CA LYS A 248 11.57 -3.56 -23.27
C LYS A 248 10.24 -3.76 -23.98
N LYS A 249 9.19 -4.09 -23.25
CA LYS A 249 7.86 -4.34 -23.82
C LYS A 249 7.22 -3.12 -24.46
N TYR A 250 7.26 -1.99 -23.74
CA TYR A 250 6.52 -0.78 -24.14
C TYR A 250 7.43 0.32 -24.73
N GLN A 251 8.74 0.10 -24.79
CA GLN A 251 9.74 1.08 -25.28
C GLN A 251 9.63 2.45 -24.59
N LEU A 252 9.34 2.44 -23.28
CA LEU A 252 8.99 3.62 -22.52
C LEU A 252 10.19 4.52 -22.28
N LYS A 253 9.98 5.84 -22.50
CA LYS A 253 10.85 6.89 -21.97
C LYS A 253 10.39 7.27 -20.57
N MET A 254 11.10 6.76 -19.57
CA MET A 254 10.79 7.03 -18.16
C MET A 254 11.49 8.29 -17.66
N GLN A 255 10.87 8.97 -16.66
CA GLN A 255 11.51 10.08 -15.97
C GLN A 255 12.41 9.56 -14.85
N ASP A 256 11.78 8.93 -13.87
CA ASP A 256 12.43 8.33 -12.71
C ASP A 256 11.83 6.92 -12.50
N ARG A 257 12.64 6.03 -11.95
CA ARG A 257 12.21 4.70 -11.51
C ARG A 257 12.47 4.62 -10.01
N TYR A 258 11.48 4.23 -9.25
CA TYR A 258 11.58 4.19 -7.79
C TYR A 258 11.51 2.77 -7.26
N ILE A 259 12.44 2.41 -6.40
CA ILE A 259 12.32 1.24 -5.52
C ILE A 259 12.18 1.76 -4.10
N ILE A 260 11.03 1.54 -3.49
CA ILE A 260 10.76 1.89 -2.10
C ILE A 260 11.14 0.70 -1.23
N TYR A 261 11.98 0.92 -0.21
CA TYR A 261 12.56 -0.16 0.59
C TYR A 261 12.89 0.29 2.01
N THR A 262 13.47 -0.61 2.81
CA THR A 262 13.74 -0.36 4.22
C THR A 262 15.13 0.19 4.52
N LYS A 263 15.99 0.39 3.49
CA LYS A 263 17.36 0.92 3.66
C LYS A 263 17.44 2.40 3.29
N ASP A 264 18.60 3.01 3.50
CA ASP A 264 18.85 4.42 3.21
C ASP A 264 18.81 4.71 1.70
N LEU A 265 18.60 5.99 1.36
CA LEU A 265 18.54 6.47 0.00
C LEU A 265 19.79 6.08 -0.80
N LYS A 266 19.57 5.57 -2.01
CA LYS A 266 20.63 5.22 -2.95
C LYS A 266 20.17 5.57 -4.38
N TYR A 267 21.06 6.09 -5.18
CA TYR A 267 20.84 6.25 -6.63
C TYR A 267 21.82 5.36 -7.39
N GLN A 268 21.30 4.44 -8.17
CA GLN A 268 22.13 3.51 -8.96
C GLN A 268 21.40 3.10 -10.24
N ASP A 269 22.12 3.03 -11.37
CA ASP A 269 21.63 2.55 -12.68
C ASP A 269 20.32 3.21 -13.15
N GLY A 270 20.16 4.51 -12.85
CA GLY A 270 18.97 5.28 -13.17
C GLY A 270 17.75 4.94 -12.31
N ILE A 271 17.92 4.19 -11.23
CA ILE A 271 16.90 3.84 -10.24
C ILE A 271 17.19 4.62 -8.95
N LEU A 272 16.17 5.24 -8.40
CA LEU A 272 16.22 5.88 -7.09
C LEU A 272 15.61 4.96 -6.05
N TYR A 273 16.47 4.40 -5.21
CA TYR A 273 16.07 3.60 -4.07
C TYR A 273 15.72 4.53 -2.92
N LEU A 274 14.48 4.52 -2.49
CA LEU A 274 13.97 5.42 -1.46
C LEU A 274 13.62 4.66 -0.18
N PRO A 275 14.07 5.14 0.99
CA PRO A 275 13.54 4.65 2.25
C PRO A 275 12.04 4.97 2.35
N LEU A 276 11.27 4.07 2.98
CA LEU A 276 9.81 4.15 3.13
C LEU A 276 9.32 5.55 3.51
N TYR A 277 9.97 6.21 4.47
CA TYR A 277 9.58 7.54 4.97
C TYR A 277 9.76 8.68 3.94
N MET A 278 10.38 8.43 2.78
CA MET A 278 10.52 9.41 1.69
C MET A 278 9.46 9.25 0.60
N THR A 279 8.58 8.27 0.69
CA THR A 279 7.53 8.02 -0.33
C THR A 279 6.70 9.27 -0.62
N ALA A 280 6.33 10.05 0.38
CA ALA A 280 5.55 11.28 0.22
C ALA A 280 6.31 12.42 -0.51
N LEU A 281 7.56 12.21 -0.92
CA LEU A 281 8.35 13.18 -1.71
C LEU A 281 8.29 12.91 -3.22
N ILE A 282 7.72 11.78 -3.63
CA ILE A 282 7.53 11.42 -5.04
C ILE A 282 6.53 12.37 -5.68
#